data_6db231887ba9f02ad12d040e3b3ad813
#
_entry.id   6db231887ba9f02ad12d040e3b3ad813
#
_cell.length_a   1.000
_cell.length_b   1.000
_cell.length_c   1.000
_cell.angle_alpha   90.00
_cell.angle_beta   90.00
_cell.angle_gamma   90.00
#
_symmetry.space_group_name_H-M   'P 1'
#
loop_
_entity.id
_entity.type
_entity.pdbx_description
1 polymer ?
#
loop_
_entity_poly.entity_id
_entity_poly.type
_entity_poly.pdbx_seq_one_letter_code
_entity_poly.pdbx_strand_id
1 'polypeptide(L)'
;SGIAVGMATNIPPHNLNEVLNGCINLINNPKLSIDDLIKDISGPDFPTGGTIDGKAGIYEAYKTGRGIIHVRSNTSVEEDKSGKQSLIINEIPFMVNKARMLEKIAELVKEKKIEGITEIRDESDKDGLRVVIEVRKGDSVEVLENNLFAQTQLEQSFGINFTVLLEGQPKEVNLKEMLQAFVKHRKEIITKRTKFDLKKAKDRGHVVEGLMVAIANIDQIIAIIKKSKDPKIAATELCKKVWKSGPVEAILKKVGSDACKPKGLSKDLGLKGKKYKLSQDQAKAILELRLGRLTGLEQDNLSKEFTEIVERILGLQKILDDKKTLTDLMIGELEEIKNNFGDERRTLI
;
A
#
# COMPACT_ATOMS: atom_id res chain seq x y z
N SER A 1 -12.12 7.53 -11.87
CA SER A 1 -12.62 8.74 -12.56
C SER A 1 -13.07 9.79 -11.56
N GLY A 2 -12.87 11.07 -11.89
CA GLY A 2 -13.26 12.20 -11.06
C GLY A 2 -13.44 13.46 -11.87
N ILE A 3 -14.33 14.34 -11.40
CA ILE A 3 -14.63 15.62 -12.03
C ILE A 3 -14.50 16.69 -10.95
N ALA A 4 -13.77 17.76 -11.26
CA ALA A 4 -13.68 18.98 -10.47
C ALA A 4 -13.95 20.20 -11.34
N VAL A 5 -14.02 21.39 -10.75
CA VAL A 5 -14.23 22.61 -11.53
C VAL A 5 -13.02 22.82 -12.47
N GLY A 6 -13.27 22.81 -13.77
CA GLY A 6 -12.26 23.04 -14.81
C GLY A 6 -11.30 21.88 -15.08
N MET A 7 -11.47 20.70 -14.44
CA MET A 7 -10.64 19.53 -14.70
C MET A 7 -11.39 18.22 -14.51
N ALA A 8 -10.95 17.18 -15.23
CA ALA A 8 -11.45 15.83 -15.09
C ALA A 8 -10.29 14.84 -15.13
N THR A 9 -10.46 13.69 -14.48
CA THR A 9 -9.54 12.55 -14.55
C THR A 9 -10.33 11.28 -14.82
N ASN A 10 -9.76 10.38 -15.60
CA ASN A 10 -10.36 9.08 -15.90
C ASN A 10 -9.26 8.04 -16.05
N ILE A 11 -8.80 7.51 -14.92
CA ILE A 11 -7.76 6.50 -14.86
C ILE A 11 -8.45 5.14 -14.80
N PRO A 12 -8.24 4.25 -15.79
CA PRO A 12 -8.82 2.91 -15.75
C PRO A 12 -8.19 2.06 -14.64
N PRO A 13 -8.92 1.05 -14.12
CA PRO A 13 -8.32 0.05 -13.24
C PRO A 13 -7.18 -0.69 -13.94
N HIS A 14 -6.21 -1.15 -13.15
CA HIS A 14 -5.06 -1.93 -13.62
C HIS A 14 -4.85 -3.14 -12.72
N ASN A 15 -4.21 -4.16 -13.24
CA ASN A 15 -3.84 -5.33 -12.46
C ASN A 15 -2.79 -4.98 -11.41
N LEU A 16 -3.03 -5.38 -10.15
CA LEU A 16 -2.17 -5.03 -9.03
C LEU A 16 -0.76 -5.63 -9.18
N ASN A 17 -0.67 -6.88 -9.63
CA ASN A 17 0.60 -7.55 -9.84
C ASN A 17 1.46 -6.85 -10.89
N GLU A 18 0.84 -6.44 -12.01
CA GLU A 18 1.51 -5.73 -13.09
C GLU A 18 2.04 -4.36 -12.63
N VAL A 19 1.21 -3.58 -11.94
CA VAL A 19 1.60 -2.25 -11.43
C VAL A 19 2.72 -2.36 -10.40
N LEU A 20 2.65 -3.33 -9.49
CA LEU A 20 3.69 -3.53 -8.48
C LEU A 20 5.00 -4.01 -9.12
N ASN A 21 4.95 -4.90 -10.14
CA ASN A 21 6.13 -5.28 -10.91
C ASN A 21 6.79 -4.08 -11.59
N GLY A 22 5.99 -3.26 -12.28
CA GLY A 22 6.46 -2.02 -12.90
C GLY A 22 7.10 -1.05 -11.89
N CYS A 23 6.51 -0.90 -10.70
CA CYS A 23 7.09 -0.10 -9.61
C CYS A 23 8.44 -0.67 -9.12
N ILE A 24 8.52 -1.98 -8.87
CA ILE A 24 9.75 -2.64 -8.40
C ILE A 24 10.85 -2.52 -9.46
N ASN A 25 10.53 -2.74 -10.73
CA ASN A 25 11.48 -2.59 -11.82
C ASN A 25 11.97 -1.14 -11.95
N LEU A 26 11.08 -0.17 -11.79
CA LEU A 26 11.44 1.26 -11.82
C LEU A 26 12.30 1.68 -10.61
N ILE A 27 12.08 1.08 -9.43
CA ILE A 27 12.92 1.29 -8.23
C ILE A 27 14.33 0.75 -8.48
N ASN A 28 14.45 -0.44 -9.05
CA ASN A 28 15.73 -1.08 -9.37
C ASN A 28 16.47 -0.37 -10.53
N ASN A 29 15.73 0.11 -11.52
CA ASN A 29 16.27 0.84 -12.66
C ASN A 29 15.48 2.13 -12.95
N PRO A 30 15.82 3.27 -12.33
CA PRO A 30 15.13 4.55 -12.54
C PRO A 30 15.17 5.09 -13.98
N LYS A 31 16.03 4.52 -14.86
CA LYS A 31 16.18 4.92 -16.26
C LYS A 31 15.28 4.14 -17.23
N LEU A 32 14.47 3.19 -16.73
CA LEU A 32 13.54 2.43 -17.59
C LEU A 32 12.73 3.37 -18.48
N SER A 33 12.58 2.99 -19.75
CA SER A 33 11.71 3.68 -20.69
C SER A 33 10.23 3.36 -20.43
N ILE A 34 9.31 4.13 -21.02
CA ILE A 34 7.88 3.78 -20.98
C ILE A 34 7.63 2.47 -21.73
N ASP A 35 8.35 2.23 -22.84
CA ASP A 35 8.24 1.01 -23.62
C ASP A 35 8.67 -0.26 -22.83
N ASP A 36 9.62 -0.12 -21.88
CA ASP A 36 9.96 -1.21 -20.98
C ASP A 36 8.89 -1.41 -19.91
N LEU A 37 8.32 -0.34 -19.37
CA LEU A 37 7.24 -0.41 -18.39
C LEU A 37 5.95 -1.04 -18.96
N ILE A 38 5.68 -0.86 -20.26
CA ILE A 38 4.54 -1.50 -20.95
C ILE A 38 4.69 -3.02 -21.01
N LYS A 39 5.91 -3.57 -20.93
CA LYS A 39 6.10 -5.02 -20.83
C LYS A 39 5.61 -5.58 -19.49
N ASP A 40 5.73 -4.78 -18.42
CA ASP A 40 5.25 -5.15 -17.09
C ASP A 40 3.76 -4.83 -16.91
N ILE A 41 3.30 -3.69 -17.46
CA ILE A 41 1.93 -3.16 -17.35
C ILE A 41 1.35 -3.11 -18.75
N SER A 42 0.76 -4.23 -19.18
CA SER A 42 0.31 -4.40 -20.58
C SER A 42 -0.86 -3.51 -20.95
N GLY A 43 -1.69 -3.12 -19.99
CA GLY A 43 -2.85 -2.27 -20.22
C GLY A 43 -3.81 -2.25 -19.03
N PRO A 44 -4.93 -1.56 -19.15
CA PRO A 44 -6.02 -1.61 -18.17
C PRO A 44 -6.50 -3.04 -17.90
N ASP A 45 -6.98 -3.28 -16.68
CA ASP A 45 -7.56 -4.54 -16.24
C ASP A 45 -8.88 -4.24 -15.51
N PHE A 46 -9.99 -4.47 -16.21
CA PHE A 46 -11.31 -4.13 -15.69
C PHE A 46 -11.89 -5.26 -14.83
N PRO A 47 -12.55 -4.96 -13.71
CA PRO A 47 -13.17 -5.98 -12.86
C PRO A 47 -14.30 -6.77 -13.55
N THR A 48 -14.87 -6.21 -14.61
CA THR A 48 -15.90 -6.85 -15.45
C THR A 48 -15.34 -7.70 -16.58
N GLY A 49 -14.01 -7.83 -16.70
CA GLY A 49 -13.35 -8.55 -17.79
C GLY A 49 -13.45 -7.81 -19.13
N GLY A 50 -13.85 -8.53 -20.16
CA GLY A 50 -13.93 -8.03 -21.53
C GLY A 50 -12.60 -8.08 -22.28
N THR A 51 -12.61 -7.61 -23.51
CA THR A 51 -11.42 -7.56 -24.38
C THR A 51 -11.17 -6.12 -24.84
N ILE A 52 -9.93 -5.65 -24.73
CA ILE A 52 -9.52 -4.37 -25.30
C ILE A 52 -9.07 -4.62 -26.74
N ASP A 53 -9.74 -3.95 -27.67
CA ASP A 53 -9.42 -4.07 -29.10
C ASP A 53 -8.30 -3.12 -29.50
N GLY A 54 -7.12 -3.70 -29.75
CA GLY A 54 -5.93 -2.98 -30.16
C GLY A 54 -5.13 -2.33 -29.04
N LYS A 55 -3.83 -2.13 -29.28
CA LYS A 55 -2.87 -1.61 -28.28
C LYS A 55 -2.54 -0.12 -28.50
N ALA A 56 -2.92 0.47 -29.61
CA ALA A 56 -2.52 1.83 -29.98
C ALA A 56 -2.99 2.88 -28.95
N GLY A 57 -4.26 2.79 -28.51
CA GLY A 57 -4.81 3.71 -27.51
C GLY A 57 -4.15 3.55 -26.12
N ILE A 58 -3.75 2.33 -25.74
CA ILE A 58 -2.98 2.08 -24.50
C ILE A 58 -1.62 2.75 -24.58
N TYR A 59 -0.92 2.55 -25.70
CA TYR A 59 0.40 3.15 -25.94
C TYR A 59 0.36 4.68 -25.90
N GLU A 60 -0.64 5.27 -26.55
CA GLU A 60 -0.83 6.72 -26.54
C GLU A 60 -1.09 7.23 -25.13
N ALA A 61 -2.01 6.60 -24.39
CA ALA A 61 -2.33 6.97 -23.02
C ALA A 61 -1.12 6.89 -22.10
N TYR A 62 -0.32 5.82 -22.21
CA TYR A 62 0.85 5.63 -21.36
C TYR A 62 2.00 6.60 -21.69
N LYS A 63 2.12 7.05 -22.92
CA LYS A 63 3.15 8.01 -23.35
C LYS A 63 2.75 9.46 -23.10
N THR A 64 1.49 9.79 -23.29
CA THR A 64 1.02 11.19 -23.27
C THR A 64 0.16 11.54 -22.06
N GLY A 65 -0.42 10.55 -21.38
CA GLY A 65 -1.43 10.74 -20.34
C GLY A 65 -2.86 10.72 -20.87
N ARG A 66 -3.06 10.68 -22.21
CA ARG A 66 -4.38 10.60 -22.85
C ARG A 66 -4.41 9.55 -23.93
N GLY A 67 -5.54 8.87 -24.06
CA GLY A 67 -5.78 7.90 -25.12
C GLY A 67 -7.21 7.39 -25.09
N ILE A 68 -7.61 6.73 -26.17
CA ILE A 68 -8.92 6.11 -26.27
C ILE A 68 -8.70 4.63 -26.56
N ILE A 69 -9.34 3.78 -25.76
CA ILE A 69 -9.38 2.34 -25.97
C ILE A 69 -10.81 1.90 -26.24
N HIS A 70 -10.97 0.83 -27.00
CA HIS A 70 -12.27 0.18 -27.23
C HIS A 70 -12.33 -1.11 -26.41
N VAL A 71 -13.37 -1.24 -25.62
CA VAL A 71 -13.59 -2.42 -24.76
C VAL A 71 -14.81 -3.16 -25.30
N ARG A 72 -14.62 -4.41 -25.61
CA ARG A 72 -15.67 -5.34 -26.11
C ARG A 72 -16.09 -6.30 -25.04
N SER A 73 -17.36 -6.66 -25.08
CA SER A 73 -17.93 -7.78 -24.35
C SER A 73 -17.24 -9.09 -24.72
N ASN A 74 -17.15 -10.00 -23.76
CA ASN A 74 -16.77 -11.37 -24.05
C ASN A 74 -18.01 -12.18 -24.37
N THR A 75 -18.03 -12.80 -25.56
CA THR A 75 -19.15 -13.55 -26.12
C THR A 75 -18.73 -14.96 -26.46
N SER A 76 -19.71 -15.88 -26.46
CA SER A 76 -19.52 -17.24 -26.91
C SER A 76 -20.76 -17.72 -27.70
N VAL A 77 -20.59 -18.69 -28.55
CA VAL A 77 -21.71 -19.28 -29.33
C VAL A 77 -22.02 -20.64 -28.77
N GLU A 78 -23.26 -20.87 -28.44
CA GLU A 78 -23.80 -22.19 -28.07
C GLU A 78 -24.74 -22.68 -29.12
N GLU A 79 -24.69 -23.97 -29.43
CA GLU A 79 -25.61 -24.64 -30.37
C GLU A 79 -26.38 -25.74 -29.63
N ASP A 80 -27.69 -25.73 -29.77
CA ASP A 80 -28.53 -26.75 -29.17
C ASP A 80 -28.59 -28.03 -30.04
N LYS A 81 -29.20 -29.08 -29.51
CA LYS A 81 -29.36 -30.36 -30.21
C LYS A 81 -30.18 -30.27 -31.52
N SER A 82 -30.91 -29.19 -31.73
CA SER A 82 -31.72 -28.92 -32.92
C SER A 82 -30.94 -28.11 -33.97
N GLY A 83 -29.70 -27.76 -33.73
CA GLY A 83 -28.88 -26.90 -34.59
C GLY A 83 -29.27 -25.43 -34.53
N LYS A 84 -29.96 -24.98 -33.46
CA LYS A 84 -30.24 -23.57 -33.19
C LYS A 84 -29.08 -22.95 -32.44
N GLN A 85 -28.58 -21.84 -32.95
CA GLN A 85 -27.44 -21.12 -32.35
C GLN A 85 -27.92 -19.99 -31.46
N SER A 86 -27.19 -19.77 -30.38
CA SER A 86 -27.41 -18.69 -29.44
C SER A 86 -26.09 -17.97 -29.18
N LEU A 87 -26.12 -16.66 -29.22
CA LEU A 87 -25.00 -15.82 -28.80
C LEU A 87 -25.13 -15.57 -27.29
N ILE A 88 -24.12 -15.97 -26.56
CA ILE A 88 -24.05 -15.80 -25.10
C ILE A 88 -23.10 -14.65 -24.79
N ILE A 89 -23.56 -13.69 -23.99
CA ILE A 89 -22.73 -12.61 -23.49
C ILE A 89 -22.32 -12.97 -22.04
N ASN A 90 -21.04 -13.22 -21.84
CA ASN A 90 -20.48 -13.64 -20.55
C ASN A 90 -19.94 -12.46 -19.74
N GLU A 91 -19.48 -11.40 -20.42
CA GLU A 91 -18.91 -10.20 -19.81
C GLU A 91 -19.35 -8.97 -20.60
N ILE A 92 -19.50 -7.85 -19.93
CA ILE A 92 -19.86 -6.55 -20.54
C ILE A 92 -18.79 -5.49 -20.23
N PRO A 93 -18.62 -4.46 -21.07
CA PRO A 93 -17.65 -3.42 -20.84
C PRO A 93 -17.86 -2.72 -19.50
N PHE A 94 -16.76 -2.28 -18.90
CA PHE A 94 -16.77 -1.58 -17.61
C PHE A 94 -17.67 -0.34 -17.64
N MET A 95 -18.47 -0.16 -16.58
CA MET A 95 -19.46 0.90 -16.40
C MET A 95 -20.70 0.82 -17.33
N VAL A 96 -20.87 -0.22 -18.11
CA VAL A 96 -22.10 -0.47 -18.88
C VAL A 96 -23.21 -0.98 -17.96
N ASN A 97 -24.39 -0.39 -18.08
CA ASN A 97 -25.59 -0.87 -17.40
C ASN A 97 -26.26 -1.98 -18.22
N LYS A 98 -26.25 -3.21 -17.70
CA LYS A 98 -26.81 -4.39 -18.36
C LYS A 98 -28.27 -4.20 -18.81
N ALA A 99 -29.14 -3.70 -17.94
CA ALA A 99 -30.56 -3.53 -18.23
C ALA A 99 -30.78 -2.55 -19.42
N ARG A 100 -30.11 -1.39 -19.38
CA ARG A 100 -30.20 -0.41 -20.50
C ARG A 100 -29.62 -0.94 -21.80
N MET A 101 -28.56 -1.75 -21.72
CA MET A 101 -28.00 -2.40 -22.90
C MET A 101 -29.00 -3.37 -23.52
N LEU A 102 -29.68 -4.21 -22.71
CA LEU A 102 -30.70 -5.14 -23.18
C LEU A 102 -31.93 -4.41 -23.75
N GLU A 103 -32.40 -3.36 -23.08
CA GLU A 103 -33.46 -2.49 -23.57
C GLU A 103 -33.10 -1.91 -24.95
N LYS A 104 -31.85 -1.44 -25.10
CA LYS A 104 -31.38 -0.89 -26.40
C LYS A 104 -31.33 -1.95 -27.50
N ILE A 105 -30.88 -3.18 -27.20
CA ILE A 105 -30.90 -4.27 -28.15
C ILE A 105 -32.34 -4.56 -28.59
N ALA A 106 -33.26 -4.68 -27.62
CA ALA A 106 -34.69 -4.95 -27.93
C ALA A 106 -35.34 -3.83 -28.78
N GLU A 107 -34.96 -2.57 -28.50
CA GLU A 107 -35.40 -1.41 -29.28
C GLU A 107 -34.93 -1.51 -30.76
N LEU A 108 -33.64 -1.83 -30.97
CA LEU A 108 -33.06 -1.97 -32.31
C LEU A 108 -33.68 -3.13 -33.09
N VAL A 109 -34.02 -4.22 -32.40
CA VAL A 109 -34.78 -5.33 -33.01
C VAL A 109 -36.20 -4.90 -33.43
N LYS A 110 -36.90 -4.17 -32.55
CA LYS A 110 -38.25 -3.64 -32.84
C LYS A 110 -38.25 -2.66 -34.02
N GLU A 111 -37.19 -1.82 -34.09
CA GLU A 111 -36.99 -0.87 -35.20
C GLU A 111 -36.47 -1.52 -36.50
N LYS A 112 -36.25 -2.85 -36.50
CA LYS A 112 -35.68 -3.62 -37.62
C LYS A 112 -34.28 -3.12 -38.05
N LYS A 113 -33.53 -2.53 -37.15
CA LYS A 113 -32.13 -2.14 -37.38
C LYS A 113 -31.19 -3.31 -37.21
N ILE A 114 -31.55 -4.24 -36.31
CA ILE A 114 -30.86 -5.51 -36.12
C ILE A 114 -31.90 -6.62 -36.38
N GLU A 115 -31.61 -7.49 -37.33
CA GLU A 115 -32.44 -8.64 -37.66
C GLU A 115 -31.76 -9.93 -37.19
N GLY A 116 -32.50 -11.04 -37.19
CA GLY A 116 -31.94 -12.35 -36.84
C GLY A 116 -32.06 -12.75 -35.37
N ILE A 117 -32.57 -11.89 -34.50
CA ILE A 117 -32.79 -12.20 -33.07
C ILE A 117 -34.25 -12.72 -32.93
N THR A 118 -34.40 -13.88 -32.29
CA THR A 118 -35.72 -14.46 -31.96
C THR A 118 -36.13 -14.21 -30.53
N GLU A 119 -35.19 -14.25 -29.58
CA GLU A 119 -35.43 -14.03 -28.15
C GLU A 119 -34.19 -13.49 -27.46
N ILE A 120 -34.40 -12.73 -26.41
CA ILE A 120 -33.34 -12.21 -25.52
C ILE A 120 -33.72 -12.58 -24.09
N ARG A 121 -32.84 -13.30 -23.39
CA ARG A 121 -33.04 -13.70 -21.99
C ARG A 121 -31.86 -13.29 -21.13
N ASP A 122 -32.15 -12.81 -19.95
CA ASP A 122 -31.15 -12.60 -18.91
C ASP A 122 -31.16 -13.78 -17.94
N GLU A 123 -30.17 -14.63 -18.05
CA GLU A 123 -29.94 -15.81 -17.21
C GLU A 123 -28.84 -15.61 -16.18
N SER A 124 -28.45 -14.34 -15.92
CA SER A 124 -27.41 -14.02 -14.95
C SER A 124 -27.86 -14.42 -13.54
N ASP A 125 -26.92 -15.00 -12.78
CA ASP A 125 -27.15 -15.45 -11.42
C ASP A 125 -25.95 -15.09 -10.51
N LYS A 126 -25.86 -15.75 -9.34
CA LYS A 126 -24.76 -15.58 -8.38
C LYS A 126 -23.38 -16.00 -8.92
N ASP A 127 -23.35 -16.87 -9.92
CA ASP A 127 -22.12 -17.43 -10.50
C ASP A 127 -21.56 -16.54 -11.62
N GLY A 128 -22.39 -15.61 -12.17
CA GLY A 128 -21.89 -14.64 -13.14
C GLY A 128 -22.96 -14.04 -14.06
N LEU A 129 -22.47 -13.24 -14.98
CA LEU A 129 -23.28 -12.65 -16.04
C LEU A 129 -23.50 -13.68 -17.16
N ARG A 130 -24.76 -13.88 -17.56
CA ARG A 130 -25.11 -14.69 -18.67
C ARG A 130 -26.35 -14.09 -19.36
N VAL A 131 -26.14 -13.49 -20.51
CA VAL A 131 -27.25 -13.03 -21.38
C VAL A 131 -27.27 -13.89 -22.63
N VAL A 132 -28.42 -14.47 -22.91
CA VAL A 132 -28.65 -15.37 -24.05
C VAL A 132 -29.46 -14.64 -25.14
N ILE A 133 -28.89 -14.55 -26.33
CA ILE A 133 -29.53 -14.01 -27.52
C ILE A 133 -29.73 -15.15 -28.51
N GLU A 134 -30.97 -15.61 -28.68
CA GLU A 134 -31.31 -16.68 -29.63
C GLU A 134 -31.30 -16.17 -31.06
N VAL A 135 -30.56 -16.84 -31.91
CA VAL A 135 -30.43 -16.48 -33.33
C VAL A 135 -31.45 -17.24 -34.18
N ARG A 136 -32.03 -16.56 -35.16
CA ARG A 136 -32.95 -17.15 -36.10
C ARG A 136 -32.23 -18.20 -36.95
N LYS A 137 -32.86 -19.36 -37.15
CA LYS A 137 -32.28 -20.45 -37.92
C LYS A 137 -31.95 -20.00 -39.36
N GLY A 138 -30.70 -20.18 -39.75
CA GLY A 138 -30.18 -19.80 -41.06
C GLY A 138 -29.50 -18.44 -41.14
N ASP A 139 -29.57 -17.63 -40.07
CA ASP A 139 -28.80 -16.39 -39.98
C ASP A 139 -27.39 -16.65 -39.40
N SER A 140 -26.42 -15.84 -39.82
CA SER A 140 -25.04 -15.94 -39.30
C SER A 140 -24.91 -15.25 -37.95
N VAL A 141 -24.46 -15.99 -36.94
CA VAL A 141 -24.16 -15.45 -35.60
C VAL A 141 -23.07 -14.39 -35.66
N GLU A 142 -22.02 -14.57 -36.46
CA GLU A 142 -20.92 -13.62 -36.62
C GLU A 142 -21.38 -12.27 -37.17
N VAL A 143 -22.30 -12.27 -38.14
CA VAL A 143 -22.86 -11.03 -38.70
C VAL A 143 -23.71 -10.31 -37.65
N LEU A 144 -24.50 -11.06 -36.90
CA LEU A 144 -25.31 -10.53 -35.80
C LEU A 144 -24.41 -9.92 -34.71
N GLU A 145 -23.40 -10.65 -34.30
CA GLU A 145 -22.42 -10.19 -33.28
C GLU A 145 -21.76 -8.88 -33.71
N ASN A 146 -21.26 -8.80 -34.94
CA ASN A 146 -20.64 -7.57 -35.45
C ASN A 146 -21.62 -6.40 -35.50
N ASN A 147 -22.90 -6.64 -35.85
CA ASN A 147 -23.93 -5.61 -35.81
C ASN A 147 -24.23 -5.15 -34.37
N LEU A 148 -24.22 -6.06 -33.41
CA LEU A 148 -24.40 -5.76 -32.00
C LEU A 148 -23.24 -4.93 -31.45
N PHE A 149 -21.99 -5.26 -31.77
CA PHE A 149 -20.85 -4.44 -31.41
C PHE A 149 -20.92 -3.03 -32.01
N ALA A 150 -21.28 -2.90 -33.27
CA ALA A 150 -21.35 -1.62 -33.97
C ALA A 150 -22.47 -0.69 -33.48
N GLN A 151 -23.60 -1.23 -32.99
CA GLN A 151 -24.80 -0.46 -32.70
C GLN A 151 -25.22 -0.41 -31.24
N THR A 152 -24.52 -1.14 -30.36
CA THR A 152 -24.88 -1.24 -28.94
C THR A 152 -23.67 -0.99 -28.01
N GLN A 153 -23.90 -1.00 -26.71
CA GLN A 153 -22.85 -0.88 -25.70
C GLN A 153 -22.07 -2.19 -25.45
N LEU A 154 -22.23 -3.20 -26.31
CA LEU A 154 -21.38 -4.40 -26.30
C LEU A 154 -19.94 -4.09 -26.70
N GLU A 155 -19.73 -3.00 -27.46
CA GLU A 155 -18.45 -2.33 -27.60
C GLU A 155 -18.60 -0.89 -27.15
N GLN A 156 -17.67 -0.43 -26.29
CA GLN A 156 -17.67 0.93 -25.79
C GLN A 156 -16.26 1.51 -25.76
N SER A 157 -16.14 2.78 -26.19
CA SER A 157 -14.89 3.52 -26.03
C SER A 157 -14.71 3.96 -24.58
N PHE A 158 -13.49 3.84 -24.09
CA PHE A 158 -13.07 4.36 -22.79
C PHE A 158 -11.96 5.40 -23.02
N GLY A 159 -12.26 6.65 -22.71
CA GLY A 159 -11.29 7.75 -22.78
C GLY A 159 -10.42 7.79 -21.54
N ILE A 160 -9.13 7.51 -21.70
CA ILE A 160 -8.14 7.57 -20.63
C ILE A 160 -7.66 9.00 -20.44
N ASN A 161 -7.58 9.45 -19.19
CA ASN A 161 -7.05 10.76 -18.82
C ASN A 161 -6.29 10.65 -17.48
N PHE A 162 -4.97 10.75 -17.52
CA PHE A 162 -4.07 10.66 -16.38
C PHE A 162 -3.81 12.03 -15.74
N THR A 163 -4.86 12.76 -15.44
CA THR A 163 -4.76 13.99 -14.66
C THR A 163 -4.70 13.64 -13.18
N VAL A 164 -3.60 13.98 -12.51
CA VAL A 164 -3.34 13.70 -11.10
C VAL A 164 -2.91 14.96 -10.36
N LEU A 165 -3.02 14.95 -9.03
CA LEU A 165 -2.47 16.01 -8.18
C LEU A 165 -1.02 15.66 -7.81
N LEU A 166 -0.08 16.43 -8.36
CA LEU A 166 1.33 16.38 -7.99
C LEU A 166 1.71 17.63 -7.21
N GLU A 167 2.18 17.44 -5.98
CA GLU A 167 2.58 18.57 -5.10
C GLU A 167 1.47 19.63 -4.93
N GLY A 168 0.20 19.16 -4.91
CA GLY A 168 -0.98 20.01 -4.75
C GLY A 168 -1.47 20.69 -6.04
N GLN A 169 -0.83 20.44 -7.17
CA GLN A 169 -1.24 21.00 -8.48
C GLN A 169 -1.75 19.91 -9.43
N PRO A 170 -2.84 20.15 -10.16
CA PRO A 170 -3.31 19.22 -11.18
C PRO A 170 -2.32 19.21 -12.36
N LYS A 171 -1.95 18.02 -12.77
CA LYS A 171 -0.99 17.80 -13.86
C LYS A 171 -1.38 16.57 -14.66
N GLU A 172 -1.34 16.69 -15.97
CA GLU A 172 -1.41 15.56 -16.88
C GLU A 172 -0.02 14.89 -16.93
N VAL A 173 0.02 13.59 -16.69
CA VAL A 173 1.27 12.85 -16.56
C VAL A 173 1.23 11.57 -17.39
N ASN A 174 2.39 11.10 -17.81
CA ASN A 174 2.54 9.79 -18.43
C ASN A 174 2.65 8.67 -17.37
N LEU A 175 2.61 7.41 -17.79
CA LEU A 175 2.69 6.25 -16.90
C LEU A 175 3.94 6.30 -16.01
N LYS A 176 5.12 6.60 -16.60
CA LYS A 176 6.37 6.64 -15.85
C LYS A 176 6.39 7.72 -14.78
N GLU A 177 5.92 8.92 -15.11
CA GLU A 177 5.83 10.04 -14.17
C GLU A 177 4.89 9.71 -13.00
N MET A 178 3.78 9.04 -13.28
CA MET A 178 2.83 8.59 -12.25
C MET A 178 3.48 7.59 -11.28
N LEU A 179 4.17 6.56 -11.82
CA LEU A 179 4.86 5.58 -10.99
C LEU A 179 6.02 6.20 -10.22
N GLN A 180 6.78 7.12 -10.82
CA GLN A 180 7.85 7.87 -10.13
C GLN A 180 7.30 8.71 -8.97
N ALA A 181 6.17 9.37 -9.17
CA ALA A 181 5.50 10.14 -8.12
C ALA A 181 5.08 9.24 -6.95
N PHE A 182 4.51 8.07 -7.25
CA PHE A 182 4.15 7.07 -6.23
C PHE A 182 5.38 6.58 -5.46
N VAL A 183 6.45 6.19 -6.16
CA VAL A 183 7.70 5.71 -5.54
C VAL A 183 8.32 6.80 -4.65
N LYS A 184 8.37 8.06 -5.13
CA LYS A 184 8.83 9.21 -4.34
C LYS A 184 8.01 9.37 -3.06
N HIS A 185 6.70 9.39 -3.20
CA HIS A 185 5.78 9.51 -2.05
C HIS A 185 5.95 8.36 -1.06
N ARG A 186 6.02 7.12 -1.55
CA ARG A 186 6.22 5.93 -0.72
C ARG A 186 7.51 6.02 0.10
N LYS A 187 8.61 6.45 -0.55
CA LYS A 187 9.90 6.68 0.12
C LYS A 187 9.80 7.72 1.23
N GLU A 188 9.08 8.82 1.00
CA GLU A 188 8.86 9.86 2.02
C GLU A 188 8.05 9.32 3.21
N ILE A 189 7.01 8.54 2.95
CA ILE A 189 6.17 7.95 4.02
C ILE A 189 6.98 6.96 4.85
N ILE A 190 7.74 6.06 4.23
CA ILE A 190 8.61 5.12 4.96
C ILE A 190 9.61 5.89 5.81
N THR A 191 10.26 6.93 5.26
CA THR A 191 11.21 7.76 6.01
C THR A 191 10.55 8.45 7.21
N LYS A 192 9.36 9.02 7.04
CA LYS A 192 8.61 9.67 8.13
C LYS A 192 8.20 8.67 9.22
N ARG A 193 7.67 7.52 8.81
CA ARG A 193 7.30 6.41 9.71
C ARG A 193 8.51 5.94 10.50
N THR A 194 9.63 5.65 9.83
CA THR A 194 10.87 5.19 10.48
C THR A 194 11.41 6.22 11.48
N LYS A 195 11.36 7.51 11.15
CA LYS A 195 11.76 8.60 12.09
C LYS A 195 10.85 8.64 13.32
N PHE A 196 9.55 8.47 13.14
CA PHE A 196 8.58 8.42 14.24
C PHE A 196 8.82 7.21 15.14
N ASP A 197 9.00 6.02 14.56
CA ASP A 197 9.25 4.78 15.29
C ASP A 197 10.59 4.84 16.02
N LEU A 198 11.62 5.40 15.39
CA LEU A 198 12.93 5.62 16.02
C LEU A 198 12.82 6.54 17.24
N LYS A 199 12.07 7.65 17.14
CA LYS A 199 11.82 8.52 18.27
C LYS A 199 11.14 7.76 19.41
N LYS A 200 10.05 7.05 19.11
CA LYS A 200 9.28 6.26 20.09
C LYS A 200 10.15 5.17 20.75
N ALA A 201 10.99 4.48 19.96
CA ALA A 201 11.90 3.47 20.46
C ALA A 201 12.97 4.07 21.38
N LYS A 202 13.56 5.24 21.03
CA LYS A 202 14.51 5.95 21.87
C LYS A 202 13.89 6.44 23.17
N ASP A 203 12.69 7.01 23.12
CA ASP A 203 11.99 7.48 24.33
C ASP A 203 11.71 6.30 25.28
N ARG A 204 11.26 5.15 24.75
CA ARG A 204 11.04 3.93 25.56
C ARG A 204 12.37 3.36 26.08
N GLY A 205 13.38 3.25 25.22
CA GLY A 205 14.70 2.76 25.58
C GLY A 205 15.34 3.58 26.68
N HIS A 206 15.20 4.91 26.63
CA HIS A 206 15.69 5.82 27.66
C HIS A 206 15.04 5.55 29.04
N VAL A 207 13.74 5.30 29.06
CA VAL A 207 13.04 4.96 30.31
C VAL A 207 13.51 3.61 30.85
N VAL A 208 13.57 2.57 30.01
CA VAL A 208 14.00 1.22 30.42
C VAL A 208 15.43 1.23 30.90
N GLU A 209 16.34 1.98 30.24
CA GLU A 209 17.72 2.22 30.66
C GLU A 209 17.79 2.77 32.08
N GLY A 210 16.99 3.80 32.40
CA GLY A 210 16.89 4.37 33.73
C GLY A 210 16.38 3.40 34.78
N LEU A 211 15.39 2.57 34.43
CA LEU A 211 14.86 1.53 35.32
C LEU A 211 15.91 0.45 35.64
N MET A 212 16.69 0.04 34.64
CA MET A 212 17.80 -0.92 34.86
C MET A 212 18.89 -0.35 35.79
N VAL A 213 19.25 0.92 35.62
CA VAL A 213 20.17 1.62 36.53
C VAL A 213 19.59 1.69 37.93
N ALA A 214 18.29 1.94 38.05
CA ALA A 214 17.61 2.01 39.34
C ALA A 214 17.65 0.67 40.08
N ILE A 215 17.37 -0.42 39.40
CA ILE A 215 17.40 -1.75 39.98
C ILE A 215 18.81 -2.12 40.45
N ALA A 216 19.83 -1.80 39.68
CA ALA A 216 21.22 -2.02 40.06
C ALA A 216 21.68 -1.21 41.29
N ASN A 217 20.90 -0.18 41.68
CA ASN A 217 21.19 0.71 42.82
C ASN A 217 20.01 0.82 43.80
N ILE A 218 19.19 -0.22 43.88
CA ILE A 218 17.83 -0.17 44.48
C ILE A 218 17.84 0.28 45.95
N ASP A 219 18.77 -0.22 46.78
CA ASP A 219 18.83 0.13 48.20
C ASP A 219 19.05 1.62 48.43
N GLN A 220 19.93 2.22 47.60
CA GLN A 220 20.22 3.64 47.69
C GLN A 220 19.05 4.51 47.19
N ILE A 221 18.31 4.02 46.18
CA ILE A 221 17.13 4.69 45.64
C ILE A 221 15.99 4.67 46.64
N ILE A 222 15.74 3.52 47.27
CA ILE A 222 14.72 3.39 48.32
C ILE A 222 15.08 4.30 49.52
N ALA A 223 16.34 4.39 49.91
CA ALA A 223 16.77 5.28 50.99
C ALA A 223 16.47 6.77 50.68
N ILE A 224 16.72 7.22 49.44
CA ILE A 224 16.42 8.59 49.02
C ILE A 224 14.88 8.81 49.01
N ILE A 225 14.08 7.88 48.46
CA ILE A 225 12.63 8.01 48.41
C ILE A 225 12.04 8.12 49.80
N LYS A 226 12.47 7.25 50.74
CA LYS A 226 12.01 7.28 52.15
C LYS A 226 12.35 8.56 52.86
N LYS A 227 13.49 9.19 52.51
CA LYS A 227 13.99 10.43 53.14
C LYS A 227 13.33 11.69 52.56
N SER A 228 12.74 11.60 51.40
CA SER A 228 12.11 12.73 50.69
C SER A 228 10.70 13.00 51.18
N LYS A 229 10.35 14.28 51.35
CA LYS A 229 9.03 14.70 51.83
C LYS A 229 7.94 14.56 50.78
N ASP A 230 8.28 14.66 49.50
CA ASP A 230 7.38 14.55 48.39
C ASP A 230 8.06 13.93 47.14
N PRO A 231 7.26 13.42 46.16
CA PRO A 231 7.81 12.81 44.94
C PRO A 231 8.66 13.75 44.07
N LYS A 232 8.39 15.07 44.08
CA LYS A 232 9.15 16.05 43.29
C LYS A 232 10.55 16.24 43.85
N ILE A 233 10.67 16.30 45.19
CA ILE A 233 11.97 16.35 45.87
C ILE A 233 12.73 15.07 45.63
N ALA A 234 12.10 13.91 45.75
CA ALA A 234 12.72 12.62 45.45
C ALA A 234 13.27 12.56 44.01
N ALA A 235 12.48 12.95 43.00
CA ALA A 235 12.92 13.00 41.61
C ALA A 235 14.15 13.91 41.43
N THR A 236 14.14 15.09 42.05
CA THR A 236 15.27 16.04 41.98
C THR A 236 16.53 15.45 42.57
N GLU A 237 16.47 14.83 43.74
CA GLU A 237 17.59 14.17 44.39
C GLU A 237 18.13 12.97 43.58
N LEU A 238 17.24 12.18 42.97
CA LEU A 238 17.65 11.09 42.07
C LEU A 238 18.44 11.62 40.86
N CYS A 239 18.06 12.76 40.29
CA CYS A 239 18.73 13.37 39.15
C CYS A 239 20.07 14.04 39.52
N LYS A 240 20.22 14.55 40.73
CA LYS A 240 21.47 15.16 41.19
C LYS A 240 22.59 14.16 41.43
N LYS A 241 22.22 12.96 41.87
CA LYS A 241 23.18 11.91 42.21
C LYS A 241 23.70 11.19 40.95
N VAL A 242 24.97 10.76 41.06
CA VAL A 242 25.61 9.93 40.03
C VAL A 242 25.54 8.48 40.49
N TRP A 243 25.07 7.61 39.60
CA TRP A 243 24.77 6.21 39.86
C TRP A 243 25.79 5.26 39.22
N LYS A 244 25.91 4.05 39.71
CA LYS A 244 26.62 2.97 39.00
C LYS A 244 25.78 2.53 37.80
N SER A 245 26.39 2.36 36.64
CA SER A 245 25.69 2.00 35.40
C SER A 245 25.09 0.59 35.38
N GLY A 246 25.61 -0.34 36.19
CA GLY A 246 25.14 -1.69 36.25
C GLY A 246 25.19 -2.43 34.89
N PRO A 247 24.18 -3.28 34.56
CA PRO A 247 24.18 -4.09 33.32
C PRO A 247 24.02 -3.23 32.04
N VAL A 248 23.53 -2.00 32.15
CA VAL A 248 23.35 -1.08 31.02
C VAL A 248 24.68 -0.77 30.32
N GLU A 249 25.80 -0.70 31.08
CA GLU A 249 27.10 -0.44 30.50
C GLU A 249 27.52 -1.46 29.44
N ALA A 250 27.28 -2.75 29.71
CA ALA A 250 27.67 -3.83 28.81
C ALA A 250 26.90 -3.77 27.46
N ILE A 251 25.63 -3.39 27.52
CA ILE A 251 24.77 -3.27 26.33
C ILE A 251 25.13 -2.01 25.54
N LEU A 252 25.21 -0.86 26.21
CA LEU A 252 25.51 0.42 25.55
C LEU A 252 26.92 0.51 24.98
N LYS A 253 27.91 -0.21 25.56
CA LYS A 253 29.26 -0.28 24.98
C LYS A 253 29.27 -0.90 23.58
N LYS A 254 28.35 -1.81 23.27
CA LYS A 254 28.26 -2.48 21.96
C LYS A 254 27.65 -1.57 20.89
N VAL A 255 26.75 -0.66 21.29
CA VAL A 255 25.88 0.10 20.36
C VAL A 255 26.09 1.62 20.43
N GLY A 256 26.86 2.10 21.40
CA GLY A 256 27.09 3.50 21.66
C GLY A 256 26.28 4.03 22.85
N SER A 257 26.94 4.87 23.67
CA SER A 257 26.38 5.45 24.93
C SER A 257 25.13 6.31 24.69
N ASP A 258 24.93 6.80 23.47
CA ASP A 258 23.85 7.71 23.12
C ASP A 258 22.74 6.99 22.28
N ALA A 259 22.80 5.66 22.14
CA ALA A 259 21.88 4.89 21.31
C ALA A 259 20.40 5.15 21.67
N CYS A 260 20.06 5.13 22.96
CA CYS A 260 18.72 5.36 23.49
C CYS A 260 18.44 6.82 23.88
N LYS A 261 19.34 7.76 23.56
CA LYS A 261 19.18 9.15 23.99
C LYS A 261 18.12 9.88 23.15
N PRO A 262 17.05 10.40 23.77
CA PRO A 262 16.05 11.21 23.08
C PRO A 262 16.66 12.49 22.49
N LYS A 263 16.09 12.96 21.38
CA LYS A 263 16.53 14.22 20.77
C LYS A 263 16.26 15.39 21.70
N GLY A 264 17.29 16.21 21.98
CA GLY A 264 17.16 17.37 22.84
C GLY A 264 17.52 17.12 24.32
N LEU A 265 17.82 15.87 24.69
CA LEU A 265 18.30 15.59 26.05
C LEU A 265 19.72 16.18 26.26
N SER A 266 19.97 16.77 27.44
CA SER A 266 21.28 17.37 27.80
C SER A 266 22.42 16.35 27.66
N LYS A 267 23.57 16.80 27.16
CA LYS A 267 24.78 15.98 27.01
C LYS A 267 25.32 15.46 28.34
N ASP A 268 24.91 16.07 29.44
CA ASP A 268 25.38 15.69 30.79
C ASP A 268 24.63 14.50 31.38
N LEU A 269 23.51 14.09 30.79
CA LEU A 269 22.67 12.98 31.22
C LEU A 269 23.03 11.68 30.49
N GLY A 270 22.73 10.57 31.12
CA GLY A 270 22.99 9.22 30.57
C GLY A 270 24.33 8.64 31.02
N LEU A 271 24.85 7.68 30.26
CA LEU A 271 26.06 6.94 30.55
C LEU A 271 27.31 7.75 30.24
N LYS A 272 28.21 7.89 31.24
CA LYS A 272 29.56 8.47 31.11
C LYS A 272 30.59 7.54 31.75
N GLY A 273 31.27 6.75 30.94
CA GLY A 273 32.14 5.69 31.44
C GLY A 273 31.35 4.66 32.27
N LYS A 274 31.73 4.49 33.56
CA LYS A 274 31.02 3.58 34.49
C LYS A 274 29.96 4.31 35.34
N LYS A 275 29.72 5.58 35.08
CA LYS A 275 28.80 6.44 35.83
C LYS A 275 27.59 6.80 35.00
N TYR A 276 26.44 6.89 35.66
CA TYR A 276 25.15 7.22 35.02
C TYR A 276 24.48 8.39 35.73
N LYS A 277 23.95 9.34 34.95
CA LYS A 277 23.16 10.45 35.47
C LYS A 277 21.74 10.39 34.92
N LEU A 278 20.76 10.26 35.82
CA LEU A 278 19.35 10.12 35.48
C LEU A 278 18.75 11.42 34.96
N SER A 279 17.79 11.30 34.02
CA SER A 279 16.93 12.39 33.59
C SER A 279 15.67 12.49 34.46
N GLN A 280 14.94 13.61 34.34
CA GLN A 280 13.67 13.81 35.03
C GLN A 280 12.62 12.75 34.65
N ASP A 281 12.55 12.36 33.37
CA ASP A 281 11.61 11.38 32.91
C ASP A 281 11.93 9.97 33.43
N GLN A 282 13.22 9.64 33.53
CA GLN A 282 13.68 8.41 34.20
C GLN A 282 13.36 8.42 35.68
N ALA A 283 13.61 9.54 36.36
CA ALA A 283 13.32 9.66 37.78
C ALA A 283 11.83 9.52 38.09
N LYS A 284 10.94 10.09 37.27
CA LYS A 284 9.48 9.87 37.35
C LYS A 284 9.12 8.42 37.20
N ALA A 285 9.65 7.75 36.13
CA ALA A 285 9.38 6.35 35.87
C ALA A 285 9.86 5.43 37.01
N ILE A 286 10.99 5.79 37.67
CA ILE A 286 11.48 5.07 38.84
C ILE A 286 10.53 5.21 40.02
N LEU A 287 9.98 6.39 40.27
CA LEU A 287 9.02 6.62 41.34
C LEU A 287 7.67 5.92 41.15
N GLU A 288 7.31 5.67 39.90
CA GLU A 288 6.09 4.92 39.53
C GLU A 288 6.29 3.40 39.51
N LEU A 289 7.51 2.92 39.82
CA LEU A 289 7.88 1.52 39.74
C LEU A 289 7.17 0.72 40.86
N ARG A 290 6.43 -0.31 40.47
CA ARG A 290 5.77 -1.19 41.43
C ARG A 290 6.76 -2.15 42.08
N LEU A 291 6.64 -2.41 43.38
CA LEU A 291 7.52 -3.29 44.13
C LEU A 291 7.65 -4.71 43.51
N GLY A 292 6.57 -5.23 42.92
CA GLY A 292 6.62 -6.52 42.23
C GLY A 292 7.58 -6.60 41.04
N ARG A 293 8.00 -5.45 40.46
CA ARG A 293 9.01 -5.41 39.39
C ARG A 293 10.47 -5.48 39.86
N LEU A 294 10.68 -5.65 41.16
CA LEU A 294 12.00 -5.78 41.74
C LEU A 294 12.46 -7.26 41.85
N THR A 295 11.65 -8.20 41.47
CA THR A 295 12.00 -9.65 41.45
C THR A 295 13.04 -9.96 40.39
N GLY A 296 13.87 -11.00 40.61
CA GLY A 296 14.92 -11.41 39.67
C GLY A 296 14.37 -11.69 38.27
N LEU A 297 13.20 -12.35 38.15
CA LEU A 297 12.55 -12.62 36.87
C LEU A 297 12.20 -11.33 36.08
N GLU A 298 11.75 -10.29 36.77
CA GLU A 298 11.43 -9.00 36.13
C GLU A 298 12.69 -8.23 35.74
N GLN A 299 13.81 -8.41 36.43
CA GLN A 299 15.10 -7.85 36.03
C GLN A 299 15.57 -8.46 34.71
N ASP A 300 15.43 -9.79 34.55
CA ASP A 300 15.75 -10.48 33.30
C ASP A 300 14.85 -10.03 32.15
N ASN A 301 13.54 -9.84 32.42
CA ASN A 301 12.57 -9.32 31.43
C ASN A 301 12.93 -7.90 30.96
N LEU A 302 13.30 -7.00 31.88
CA LEU A 302 13.76 -5.65 31.55
C LEU A 302 15.06 -5.66 30.73
N SER A 303 15.98 -6.56 31.03
CA SER A 303 17.21 -6.71 30.27
C SER A 303 16.96 -7.20 28.84
N LYS A 304 16.03 -8.16 28.66
CA LYS A 304 15.59 -8.62 27.33
C LYS A 304 14.88 -7.48 26.57
N GLU A 305 13.91 -6.81 27.22
CA GLU A 305 13.20 -5.67 26.61
C GLU A 305 14.20 -4.58 26.15
N PHE A 306 15.19 -4.27 26.97
CA PHE A 306 16.20 -3.28 26.62
C PHE A 306 17.02 -3.67 25.41
N THR A 307 17.44 -4.94 25.34
CA THR A 307 18.21 -5.48 24.22
C THR A 307 17.39 -5.42 22.91
N GLU A 308 16.12 -5.85 22.94
CA GLU A 308 15.21 -5.77 21.79
C GLU A 308 14.98 -4.34 21.31
N ILE A 309 14.81 -3.39 22.24
CA ILE A 309 14.67 -1.97 21.90
C ILE A 309 15.95 -1.43 21.24
N VAL A 310 17.12 -1.77 21.76
CA VAL A 310 18.40 -1.34 21.20
C VAL A 310 18.60 -1.90 19.79
N GLU A 311 18.32 -3.18 19.57
CA GLU A 311 18.38 -3.80 18.24
C GLU A 311 17.41 -3.12 17.26
N ARG A 312 16.19 -2.83 17.73
CA ARG A 312 15.20 -2.09 16.93
C ARG A 312 15.68 -0.68 16.57
N ILE A 313 16.28 0.05 17.52
CA ILE A 313 16.87 1.38 17.25
C ILE A 313 17.93 1.29 16.17
N LEU A 314 18.85 0.32 16.26
CA LEU A 314 19.91 0.13 15.26
C LEU A 314 19.34 -0.19 13.89
N GLY A 315 18.34 -1.08 13.82
CA GLY A 315 17.65 -1.40 12.58
C GLY A 315 16.99 -0.18 11.94
N LEU A 316 16.27 0.63 12.74
CA LEU A 316 15.62 1.85 12.27
C LEU A 316 16.63 2.93 11.83
N GLN A 317 17.76 3.06 12.54
CA GLN A 317 18.84 3.96 12.12
C GLN A 317 19.45 3.52 10.79
N LYS A 318 19.73 2.23 10.62
CA LYS A 318 20.25 1.68 9.36
C LYS A 318 19.35 2.00 8.17
N ILE A 319 18.03 1.90 8.33
CA ILE A 319 17.06 2.26 7.27
C ILE A 319 17.16 3.74 6.89
N LEU A 320 17.42 4.64 7.85
CA LEU A 320 17.53 6.08 7.60
C LEU A 320 18.87 6.49 6.99
N ASP A 321 19.95 5.81 7.36
CA ASP A 321 21.32 6.16 6.99
C ASP A 321 21.77 5.49 5.67
N ASP A 322 21.22 4.30 5.36
CA ASP A 322 21.55 3.53 4.16
C ASP A 322 20.41 3.52 3.14
N LYS A 323 20.68 4.15 1.97
CA LYS A 323 19.73 4.21 0.86
C LYS A 323 19.33 2.82 0.34
N LYS A 324 20.25 1.86 0.37
CA LYS A 324 19.98 0.50 -0.10
C LYS A 324 19.00 -0.19 0.83
N THR A 325 19.23 -0.15 2.14
CA THR A 325 18.34 -0.73 3.16
C THR A 325 16.92 -0.13 3.08
N LEU A 326 16.81 1.19 2.84
CA LEU A 326 15.50 1.84 2.63
C LEU A 326 14.81 1.34 1.36
N THR A 327 15.57 1.15 0.28
CA THR A 327 15.04 0.65 -0.99
C THR A 327 14.60 -0.82 -0.86
N ASP A 328 15.41 -1.67 -0.24
CA ASP A 328 15.10 -3.07 -0.01
C ASP A 328 13.84 -3.24 0.86
N LEU A 329 13.68 -2.39 1.90
CA LEU A 329 12.46 -2.36 2.71
C LEU A 329 11.24 -1.98 1.87
N MET A 330 11.36 -0.96 1.01
CA MET A 330 10.26 -0.52 0.15
C MET A 330 9.85 -1.62 -0.84
N ILE A 331 10.80 -2.31 -1.45
CA ILE A 331 10.53 -3.44 -2.35
C ILE A 331 9.86 -4.57 -1.58
N GLY A 332 10.37 -4.94 -0.41
CA GLY A 332 9.77 -6.00 0.42
C GLY A 332 8.32 -5.73 0.79
N GLU A 333 7.97 -4.47 1.13
CA GLU A 333 6.58 -4.08 1.40
C GLU A 333 5.68 -4.18 0.15
N LEU A 334 6.21 -3.86 -1.04
CA LEU A 334 5.45 -4.00 -2.30
C LEU A 334 5.24 -5.48 -2.66
N GLU A 335 6.25 -6.32 -2.45
CA GLU A 335 6.15 -7.78 -2.65
C GLU A 335 5.17 -8.42 -1.66
N GLU A 336 5.15 -7.98 -0.41
CA GLU A 336 4.17 -8.45 0.58
C GLU A 336 2.74 -8.11 0.14
N ILE A 337 2.49 -6.90 -0.37
CA ILE A 337 1.19 -6.51 -0.91
C ILE A 337 0.82 -7.38 -2.11
N LYS A 338 1.78 -7.63 -3.03
CA LYS A 338 1.58 -8.48 -4.19
C LYS A 338 1.19 -9.91 -3.79
N ASN A 339 1.88 -10.49 -2.82
CA ASN A 339 1.62 -11.86 -2.37
C ASN A 339 0.29 -12.02 -1.63
N ASN A 340 -0.15 -10.98 -0.90
CA ASN A 340 -1.37 -11.03 -0.10
C ASN A 340 -2.63 -10.65 -0.88
N PHE A 341 -2.53 -9.81 -1.92
CA PHE A 341 -3.68 -9.19 -2.60
C PHE A 341 -3.62 -9.29 -4.12
N GLY A 342 -2.56 -9.86 -4.69
CA GLY A 342 -2.43 -10.01 -6.13
C GLY A 342 -3.42 -11.03 -6.68
N ASP A 343 -4.00 -10.71 -7.85
CA ASP A 343 -4.91 -11.57 -8.60
C ASP A 343 -4.47 -11.66 -10.08
N GLU A 344 -5.07 -12.59 -10.81
CA GLU A 344 -4.83 -12.77 -12.23
C GLU A 344 -5.55 -11.69 -13.05
N ARG A 345 -5.00 -11.37 -14.21
CA ARG A 345 -5.61 -10.46 -15.18
C ARG A 345 -6.94 -11.04 -15.69
N ARG A 346 -7.96 -10.19 -15.74
CA ARG A 346 -9.29 -10.54 -16.24
C ARG A 346 -9.54 -10.05 -17.66
N THR A 347 -9.06 -8.84 -18.00
CA THR A 347 -9.28 -8.22 -19.31
C THR A 347 -8.24 -8.72 -20.31
N LEU A 348 -8.69 -9.23 -21.46
CA LEU A 348 -7.83 -9.60 -22.58
C LEU A 348 -7.40 -8.37 -23.39
N ILE A 349 -6.19 -8.45 -24.04
CA ILE A 349 -5.64 -7.38 -24.89
C ILE A 349 -5.10 -7.96 -26.19
#